data_0aa9346842fae0cd12eee759654a05cb
#
_entry.id   0aa9346842fae0cd12eee759654a05cb
#
_cell.length_a   1.000
_cell.length_b   1.000
_cell.length_c   1.000
_cell.angle_alpha   90.00
_cell.angle_beta   90.00
_cell.angle_gamma   90.00
#
_symmetry.space_group_name_H-M   'P 1'
#
loop_
_entity.id
_entity.type
_entity.pdbx_description
1 polymer ?
#
loop_
_entity_poly.entity_id
_entity_poly.type
_entity_poly.pdbx_seq_one_letter_code
_entity_poly.pdbx_strand_id
1 'polypeptide(L)'
;AACTGFVFALNTANAYLASGMYRNALVIGADMVSKVIDWTDRATCVLFGDGAGAVFVRADNTKRYVAVTGSDGQKGDVLQAGRIPLKNLLVKNDFTDTDYYMSMNGQEVFKFAVKTVPEAIRQVTEKAGVALDEIDCFLLHQANVRIIASVAKRLGIPEDKVPVNLNHYGNTSAASIAILLDEVRRERRFSPGSRLVLAGFGGGLTWGASYI
;
A
#
# COMPACT_ATOMS: atom_id res chain seq x y z
N ALA A 1 -5.58 4.71 -7.11
CA ALA A 1 -5.01 4.14 -5.90
C ALA A 1 -3.69 4.84 -5.59
N ALA A 2 -3.55 5.43 -4.43
CA ALA A 2 -2.31 6.04 -3.97
C ALA A 2 -1.46 4.98 -3.23
N CYS A 3 -1.52 4.94 -1.91
CA CYS A 3 -0.72 4.00 -1.11
C CYS A 3 -1.00 2.52 -1.41
N THR A 4 -2.15 2.17 -1.95
CA THR A 4 -2.47 0.81 -2.43
C THR A 4 -1.92 0.53 -3.83
N GLY A 5 -1.33 1.54 -4.48
CA GLY A 5 -0.91 1.49 -5.89
C GLY A 5 -0.02 0.31 -6.23
N PHE A 6 0.92 -0.03 -5.36
CA PHE A 6 1.79 -1.18 -5.57
C PHE A 6 1.02 -2.50 -5.63
N VAL A 7 0.07 -2.72 -4.71
CA VAL A 7 -0.77 -3.95 -4.69
C VAL A 7 -1.64 -4.03 -5.95
N PHE A 8 -2.22 -2.91 -6.38
CA PHE A 8 -3.00 -2.85 -7.62
C PHE A 8 -2.14 -3.10 -8.85
N ALA A 9 -0.96 -2.49 -8.93
CA ALA A 9 -0.02 -2.70 -10.03
C ALA A 9 0.45 -4.15 -10.11
N LEU A 10 0.77 -4.77 -8.95
CA LEU A 10 1.15 -6.18 -8.87
C LEU A 10 0.01 -7.09 -9.35
N ASN A 11 -1.23 -6.81 -8.94
CA ASN A 11 -2.40 -7.55 -9.38
C ASN A 11 -2.63 -7.42 -10.90
N THR A 12 -2.45 -6.21 -11.45
CA THR A 12 -2.54 -5.97 -12.89
C THR A 12 -1.44 -6.71 -13.66
N ALA A 13 -0.20 -6.66 -13.16
CA ALA A 13 0.92 -7.40 -13.75
C ALA A 13 0.65 -8.91 -13.76
N ASN A 14 0.14 -9.44 -12.63
CA ASN A 14 -0.25 -10.85 -12.55
C ASN A 14 -1.32 -11.22 -13.58
N ALA A 15 -2.32 -10.39 -13.82
CA ALA A 15 -3.35 -10.66 -14.84
C ALA A 15 -2.75 -10.77 -16.24
N TYR A 16 -1.79 -9.91 -16.60
CA TYR A 16 -1.08 -9.99 -17.88
C TYR A 16 -0.17 -11.23 -17.98
N LEU A 17 0.50 -11.60 -16.90
CA LEU A 17 1.34 -12.79 -16.86
C LEU A 17 0.48 -14.06 -16.95
N ALA A 18 -0.61 -14.13 -16.20
CA ALA A 18 -1.53 -15.27 -16.19
C ALA A 18 -2.26 -15.46 -17.54
N SER A 19 -2.54 -14.38 -18.28
CA SER A 19 -3.11 -14.46 -19.62
C SER A 19 -2.12 -14.92 -20.69
N GLY A 20 -0.84 -15.06 -20.37
CA GLY A 20 0.22 -15.40 -21.30
C GLY A 20 0.64 -14.25 -22.24
N MET A 21 0.08 -13.05 -22.07
CA MET A 21 0.44 -11.88 -22.89
C MET A 21 1.89 -11.48 -22.69
N TYR A 22 2.38 -11.57 -21.46
CA TYR A 22 3.77 -11.31 -21.11
C TYR A 22 4.34 -12.44 -20.27
N ARG A 23 5.66 -12.59 -20.26
CA ARG A 23 6.39 -13.57 -19.45
C ARG A 23 7.01 -12.96 -18.20
N ASN A 24 7.30 -11.68 -18.24
CA ASN A 24 7.94 -10.92 -17.17
C ASN A 24 7.30 -9.55 -17.05
N ALA A 25 7.34 -8.98 -15.85
CA ALA A 25 6.94 -7.61 -15.60
C ALA A 25 7.85 -6.98 -14.54
N LEU A 26 8.05 -5.67 -14.63
CA LEU A 26 8.64 -4.86 -13.58
C LEU A 26 7.52 -4.04 -12.95
N VAL A 27 7.29 -4.22 -11.65
CA VAL A 27 6.27 -3.48 -10.89
C VAL A 27 6.98 -2.47 -10.01
N ILE A 28 6.65 -1.19 -10.19
CA ILE A 28 7.32 -0.07 -9.52
C ILE A 28 6.28 0.71 -8.71
N GLY A 29 6.56 0.93 -7.42
CA GLY A 29 5.90 1.93 -6.60
C GLY A 29 6.87 3.09 -6.35
N ALA A 30 6.47 4.30 -6.72
CA ALA A 30 7.32 5.47 -6.58
C ALA A 30 6.44 6.71 -6.33
N ASP A 31 6.70 7.39 -5.23
CA ASP A 31 5.98 8.60 -4.86
C ASP A 31 6.93 9.65 -4.29
N MET A 32 6.72 10.90 -4.69
CA MET A 32 7.37 12.07 -4.11
C MET A 32 6.34 12.90 -3.36
N VAL A 33 5.96 12.40 -2.19
CA VAL A 33 4.88 12.95 -1.36
C VAL A 33 5.27 14.32 -0.79
N SER A 34 6.57 14.54 -0.58
CA SER A 34 7.13 15.82 -0.09
C SER A 34 6.73 17.03 -0.93
N LYS A 35 6.38 16.83 -2.20
CA LYS A 35 5.96 17.90 -3.11
C LYS A 35 4.54 18.42 -2.86
N VAL A 36 3.69 17.62 -2.22
CA VAL A 36 2.28 17.93 -2.03
C VAL A 36 1.90 18.05 -0.55
N ILE A 37 2.89 18.05 0.34
CA ILE A 37 2.70 18.24 1.78
C ILE A 37 2.79 19.71 2.14
N ASP A 38 1.87 20.18 2.99
CA ASP A 38 2.03 21.43 3.70
C ASP A 38 3.03 21.23 4.85
N TRP A 39 4.23 21.78 4.71
CA TRP A 39 5.29 21.67 5.72
C TRP A 39 5.00 22.46 7.01
N THR A 40 3.95 23.28 7.03
CA THR A 40 3.47 23.98 8.22
C THR A 40 2.41 23.18 8.98
N ASP A 41 1.76 22.20 8.33
CA ASP A 41 0.82 21.27 8.96
C ASP A 41 1.54 20.07 9.59
N ARG A 42 1.75 20.13 10.90
CA ARG A 42 2.37 19.04 11.67
C ARG A 42 1.56 17.75 11.74
N ALA A 43 0.27 17.78 11.39
CA ALA A 43 -0.56 16.57 11.38
C ALA A 43 -0.21 15.65 10.19
N THR A 44 0.34 16.20 9.13
CA THR A 44 0.69 15.48 7.90
C THR A 44 2.20 15.45 7.64
N CYS A 45 2.92 16.56 7.77
CA CYS A 45 4.32 16.66 7.34
C CYS A 45 5.29 15.72 8.06
N VAL A 46 4.98 15.31 9.29
CA VAL A 46 5.80 14.38 10.08
C VAL A 46 5.57 12.91 9.75
N LEU A 47 4.59 12.59 8.92
CA LEU A 47 4.19 11.21 8.64
C LEU A 47 4.77 10.65 7.35
N PHE A 48 4.92 11.50 6.34
CA PHE A 48 5.22 11.07 4.97
C PHE A 48 6.69 11.19 4.62
N GLY A 49 7.12 10.33 3.69
CA GLY A 49 8.44 10.36 3.09
C GLY A 49 8.36 10.07 1.59
N ASP A 50 9.44 10.38 0.89
CA ASP A 50 9.62 10.06 -0.53
C ASP A 50 10.30 8.70 -0.67
N GLY A 51 9.97 7.96 -1.72
CA GLY A 51 10.60 6.69 -1.96
C GLY A 51 10.20 6.04 -3.27
N ALA A 52 11.02 5.09 -3.69
CA ALA A 52 10.75 4.22 -4.81
C ALA A 52 11.20 2.79 -4.49
N GLY A 53 10.41 1.82 -4.90
CA GLY A 53 10.76 0.42 -4.82
C GLY A 53 10.21 -0.33 -6.03
N ALA A 54 10.92 -1.37 -6.46
CA ALA A 54 10.55 -2.14 -7.63
C ALA A 54 10.72 -3.64 -7.39
N VAL A 55 9.84 -4.44 -7.99
CA VAL A 55 9.96 -5.89 -8.03
C VAL A 55 9.91 -6.39 -9.46
N PHE A 56 10.79 -7.30 -9.78
CA PHE A 56 10.73 -8.06 -11.01
C PHE A 56 9.91 -9.34 -10.78
N VAL A 57 8.88 -9.53 -11.57
CA VAL A 57 8.01 -10.71 -11.50
C VAL A 57 8.05 -11.49 -12.82
N ARG A 58 7.97 -12.80 -12.69
CA ARG A 58 7.99 -13.73 -13.84
C ARG A 58 6.80 -14.68 -13.73
N ALA A 59 6.20 -14.99 -14.87
CA ALA A 59 5.16 -16.01 -14.95
C ALA A 59 5.70 -17.36 -14.47
N ASP A 60 4.98 -17.98 -13.55
CA ASP A 60 5.27 -19.31 -13.02
C ASP A 60 3.96 -20.05 -12.77
N ASN A 61 3.66 -21.03 -13.60
CA ASN A 61 2.41 -21.80 -13.50
C ASN A 61 2.38 -22.76 -12.30
N THR A 62 3.50 -22.93 -11.59
CA THR A 62 3.60 -23.79 -10.41
C THR A 62 3.30 -23.01 -9.11
N LYS A 63 3.24 -21.70 -9.18
CA LYS A 63 3.02 -20.81 -8.03
C LYS A 63 1.62 -20.21 -8.08
N ARG A 64 1.08 -20.01 -6.87
CA ARG A 64 -0.25 -19.45 -6.72
C ARG A 64 -0.15 -17.97 -6.34
N TYR A 65 -0.83 -17.15 -7.10
CA TYR A 65 -1.09 -15.75 -6.79
C TYR A 65 -2.58 -15.56 -6.57
N VAL A 66 -2.95 -14.90 -5.49
CA VAL A 66 -4.35 -14.54 -5.19
C VAL A 66 -4.39 -13.08 -4.75
N ALA A 67 -5.37 -12.33 -5.21
CA ALA A 67 -5.57 -10.96 -4.77
C ALA A 67 -7.04 -10.66 -4.46
N VAL A 68 -7.20 -9.70 -3.55
CA VAL A 68 -8.46 -9.05 -3.20
C VAL A 68 -8.21 -7.55 -3.24
N THR A 69 -9.03 -6.83 -3.98
CA THR A 69 -8.97 -5.37 -4.05
C THR A 69 -10.36 -4.78 -3.92
N GLY A 70 -10.45 -3.56 -3.42
CA GLY A 70 -11.71 -2.85 -3.32
C GLY A 70 -11.52 -1.33 -3.26
N SER A 71 -12.62 -0.61 -3.43
CA SER A 71 -12.66 0.85 -3.36
C SER A 71 -13.98 1.35 -2.80
N ASP A 72 -13.92 2.49 -2.11
CA ASP A 72 -15.10 3.23 -1.61
C ASP A 72 -14.93 4.71 -1.96
N GLY A 73 -15.48 5.12 -3.09
CA GLY A 73 -15.38 6.48 -3.59
C GLY A 73 -16.24 7.50 -2.80
N GLN A 74 -17.16 7.04 -1.96
CA GLN A 74 -18.00 7.93 -1.13
C GLN A 74 -17.17 8.62 -0.03
N LYS A 75 -15.98 8.08 0.28
CA LYS A 75 -15.04 8.61 1.29
C LYS A 75 -13.80 9.24 0.67
N GLY A 76 -13.91 9.71 -0.57
CA GLY A 76 -12.79 10.29 -1.28
C GLY A 76 -12.20 11.53 -0.62
N ASP A 77 -13.00 12.27 0.13
CA ASP A 77 -12.63 13.47 0.88
C ASP A 77 -11.80 13.20 2.14
N VAL A 78 -11.76 11.94 2.61
CA VAL A 78 -11.03 11.57 3.83
C VAL A 78 -9.50 11.63 3.65
N LEU A 79 -9.03 11.37 2.44
CA LEU A 79 -7.61 11.44 2.07
C LEU A 79 -7.48 11.85 0.60
N GLN A 80 -7.07 13.08 0.37
CA GLN A 80 -6.95 13.68 -0.96
C GLN A 80 -5.53 14.15 -1.24
N ALA A 81 -5.09 13.96 -2.47
CA ALA A 81 -3.93 14.67 -2.99
C ALA A 81 -4.33 16.11 -3.32
N GLY A 82 -3.38 17.03 -3.21
CA GLY A 82 -3.61 18.42 -3.59
C GLY A 82 -3.99 18.56 -5.07
N ARG A 83 -4.67 19.63 -5.39
CA ARG A 83 -5.04 19.96 -6.76
C ARG A 83 -3.92 20.74 -7.44
N ILE A 84 -3.55 20.35 -8.64
CA ILE A 84 -2.65 21.14 -9.47
C ILE A 84 -3.49 22.14 -10.27
N PRO A 85 -3.28 23.48 -10.12
CA PRO A 85 -4.04 24.46 -10.86
C PRO A 85 -3.82 24.30 -12.36
N LEU A 86 -4.90 24.27 -13.11
CA LEU A 86 -4.84 24.34 -14.55
C LEU A 86 -4.44 25.77 -14.95
N LYS A 87 -3.19 26.00 -15.35
CA LYS A 87 -2.74 27.27 -15.91
C LYS A 87 -3.26 27.39 -17.34
N ASN A 88 -4.48 27.90 -17.47
CA ASN A 88 -5.11 28.17 -18.76
C ASN A 88 -5.56 29.61 -18.81
N LEU A 89 -5.24 30.31 -19.90
CA LEU A 89 -5.62 31.73 -20.11
C LEU A 89 -7.13 31.95 -20.18
N LEU A 90 -7.90 30.91 -20.48
CA LEU A 90 -9.34 30.97 -20.67
C LEU A 90 -10.15 30.58 -19.43
N VAL A 91 -9.51 30.00 -18.42
CA VAL A 91 -10.18 29.54 -17.19
C VAL A 91 -9.68 30.37 -16.02
N LYS A 92 -10.57 31.11 -15.37
CA LYS A 92 -10.28 31.74 -14.08
C LYS A 92 -10.24 30.64 -13.04
N ASN A 93 -9.11 30.51 -12.36
CA ASN A 93 -8.96 29.59 -11.24
C ASN A 93 -9.28 30.32 -9.94
N ASP A 94 -10.26 29.81 -9.18
CA ASP A 94 -10.51 30.19 -7.78
C ASP A 94 -9.61 29.37 -6.83
N PHE A 95 -8.37 29.12 -7.27
CA PHE A 95 -7.43 28.24 -6.58
C PHE A 95 -6.80 28.97 -5.41
N THR A 96 -6.86 28.37 -4.21
CA THR A 96 -6.14 28.86 -3.03
C THR A 96 -4.87 28.04 -2.82
N ASP A 97 -3.89 28.61 -2.14
CA ASP A 97 -2.63 27.89 -1.82
C ASP A 97 -2.88 26.61 -1.02
N THR A 98 -3.95 26.54 -0.24
CA THR A 98 -4.35 25.36 0.53
C THR A 98 -4.86 24.22 -0.35
N ASP A 99 -5.39 24.50 -1.53
CA ASP A 99 -5.86 23.47 -2.47
C ASP A 99 -4.71 22.65 -3.08
N TYR A 100 -3.50 23.16 -3.00
CA TYR A 100 -2.31 22.51 -3.54
C TYR A 100 -1.84 21.33 -2.69
N TYR A 101 -2.10 21.37 -1.40
CA TYR A 101 -1.57 20.42 -0.45
C TYR A 101 -2.48 19.20 -0.25
N MET A 102 -1.87 18.11 0.15
CA MET A 102 -2.57 16.91 0.56
C MET A 102 -3.35 17.18 1.86
N SER A 103 -4.60 16.72 1.91
CA SER A 103 -5.44 16.78 3.10
C SER A 103 -5.81 15.39 3.59
N MET A 104 -5.84 15.20 4.92
CA MET A 104 -6.12 13.91 5.54
C MET A 104 -6.91 14.07 6.85
N ASN A 105 -8.03 13.36 6.96
CA ASN A 105 -8.66 13.07 8.23
C ASN A 105 -8.05 11.80 8.85
N GLY A 106 -7.02 11.97 9.65
CA GLY A 106 -6.25 10.84 10.20
C GLY A 106 -7.09 9.88 11.06
N GLN A 107 -8.15 10.36 11.74
CA GLN A 107 -9.03 9.49 12.53
C GLN A 107 -9.88 8.58 11.66
N GLU A 108 -10.46 9.11 10.58
CA GLU A 108 -11.26 8.32 9.65
C GLU A 108 -10.40 7.35 8.86
N VAL A 109 -9.20 7.76 8.44
CA VAL A 109 -8.21 6.87 7.82
C VAL A 109 -7.84 5.72 8.77
N PHE A 110 -7.59 6.01 10.04
CA PHE A 110 -7.29 4.98 11.05
C PHE A 110 -8.44 3.99 11.20
N LYS A 111 -9.67 4.47 11.43
CA LYS A 111 -10.86 3.63 11.58
C LYS A 111 -11.08 2.73 10.37
N PHE A 112 -10.92 3.28 9.17
CA PHE A 112 -11.02 2.55 7.92
C PHE A 112 -9.96 1.44 7.83
N ALA A 113 -8.69 1.79 8.05
CA ALA A 113 -7.57 0.87 7.89
C ALA A 113 -7.66 -0.32 8.84
N VAL A 114 -7.91 -0.08 10.13
CA VAL A 114 -7.97 -1.15 11.15
C VAL A 114 -9.18 -2.08 11.01
N LYS A 115 -10.19 -1.68 10.24
CA LYS A 115 -11.34 -2.51 9.87
C LYS A 115 -11.06 -3.27 8.58
N THR A 116 -10.63 -2.58 7.55
CA THR A 116 -10.65 -3.07 6.17
C THR A 116 -9.43 -3.93 5.84
N VAL A 117 -8.23 -3.58 6.36
CA VAL A 117 -7.01 -4.37 6.08
C VAL A 117 -7.07 -5.78 6.64
N PRO A 118 -7.49 -6.01 7.92
CA PRO A 118 -7.68 -7.38 8.42
C PRO A 118 -8.67 -8.19 7.60
N GLU A 119 -9.75 -7.57 7.15
CA GLU A 119 -10.75 -8.23 6.34
C GLU A 119 -10.18 -8.65 4.97
N ALA A 120 -9.45 -7.76 4.31
CA ALA A 120 -8.80 -8.07 3.04
C ALA A 120 -7.77 -9.21 3.19
N ILE A 121 -7.02 -9.23 4.31
CA ILE A 121 -6.07 -10.31 4.60
C ILE A 121 -6.80 -11.65 4.80
N ARG A 122 -7.89 -11.68 5.57
CA ARG A 122 -8.69 -12.92 5.73
C ARG A 122 -9.24 -13.40 4.39
N GLN A 123 -9.82 -12.52 3.61
CA GLN A 123 -10.38 -12.87 2.30
C GLN A 123 -9.31 -13.41 1.33
N VAL A 124 -8.11 -12.84 1.31
CA VAL A 124 -7.06 -13.31 0.41
C VAL A 124 -6.50 -14.66 0.85
N THR A 125 -6.33 -14.90 2.16
CA THR A 125 -5.87 -16.20 2.69
C THR A 125 -6.92 -17.27 2.53
N GLU A 126 -8.19 -16.97 2.76
CA GLU A 126 -9.31 -17.88 2.51
C GLU A 126 -9.39 -18.28 1.03
N LYS A 127 -9.33 -17.31 0.11
CA LYS A 127 -9.27 -17.59 -1.34
C LYS A 127 -8.02 -18.39 -1.73
N ALA A 128 -6.91 -18.18 -1.05
CA ALA A 128 -5.69 -18.97 -1.23
C ALA A 128 -5.80 -20.39 -0.64
N GLY A 129 -6.76 -20.64 0.24
CA GLY A 129 -6.91 -21.92 0.95
C GLY A 129 -5.78 -22.16 1.95
N VAL A 130 -5.28 -21.10 2.59
CA VAL A 130 -4.19 -21.15 3.59
C VAL A 130 -4.64 -20.49 4.89
N ALA A 131 -4.18 -21.02 6.02
CA ALA A 131 -4.42 -20.43 7.32
C ALA A 131 -3.46 -19.27 7.60
N LEU A 132 -3.84 -18.35 8.49
CA LEU A 132 -3.02 -17.17 8.81
C LEU A 132 -1.67 -17.55 9.45
N ASP A 133 -1.63 -18.62 10.23
CA ASP A 133 -0.40 -19.12 10.87
C ASP A 133 0.57 -19.76 9.89
N GLU A 134 0.09 -20.21 8.72
CA GLU A 134 0.92 -20.71 7.62
C GLU A 134 1.61 -19.62 6.81
N ILE A 135 1.26 -18.35 7.03
CA ILE A 135 1.94 -17.21 6.38
C ILE A 135 3.24 -16.91 7.11
N ASP A 136 4.32 -16.82 6.37
CA ASP A 136 5.66 -16.56 6.93
C ASP A 136 5.89 -15.07 7.22
N CYS A 137 5.36 -14.17 6.37
CA CYS A 137 5.54 -12.74 6.55
C CYS A 137 4.36 -11.92 5.97
N PHE A 138 3.95 -10.91 6.72
CA PHE A 138 2.91 -9.96 6.32
C PHE A 138 3.54 -8.59 6.03
N LEU A 139 3.60 -8.22 4.77
CA LEU A 139 4.18 -6.96 4.30
C LEU A 139 3.07 -5.92 4.19
N LEU A 140 2.84 -5.19 5.27
CA LEU A 140 1.79 -4.17 5.34
C LEU A 140 2.31 -2.82 4.85
N HIS A 141 1.43 -2.05 4.21
CA HIS A 141 1.71 -0.65 3.91
C HIS A 141 2.13 0.12 5.17
N GLN A 142 3.25 0.82 5.08
CA GLN A 142 3.89 1.53 6.18
C GLN A 142 3.29 2.93 6.37
N ALA A 143 2.02 3.00 6.79
CA ALA A 143 1.31 4.25 7.01
C ALA A 143 1.49 4.81 8.44
N ASN A 144 1.36 3.93 9.43
CA ASN A 144 1.40 4.28 10.84
C ASN A 144 1.60 3.01 11.67
N VAL A 145 2.54 3.02 12.60
CA VAL A 145 2.85 1.86 13.47
C VAL A 145 1.64 1.39 14.27
N ARG A 146 0.76 2.32 14.71
CA ARG A 146 -0.46 1.97 15.46
C ARG A 146 -1.47 1.19 14.60
N ILE A 147 -1.57 1.51 13.31
CA ILE A 147 -2.40 0.77 12.36
C ILE A 147 -1.83 -0.64 12.20
N ILE A 148 -0.54 -0.77 11.94
CA ILE A 148 0.15 -2.06 11.76
C ILE A 148 -0.07 -2.95 12.99
N ALA A 149 0.20 -2.44 14.18
CA ALA A 149 0.00 -3.17 15.44
C ALA A 149 -1.47 -3.57 15.66
N SER A 150 -2.43 -2.68 15.33
CA SER A 150 -3.86 -2.99 15.44
C SER A 150 -4.30 -4.08 14.47
N VAL A 151 -3.77 -4.08 13.25
CA VAL A 151 -4.03 -5.13 12.25
C VAL A 151 -3.47 -6.47 12.74
N ALA A 152 -2.21 -6.51 13.17
CA ALA A 152 -1.58 -7.73 13.72
C ALA A 152 -2.39 -8.29 14.90
N LYS A 153 -2.73 -7.45 15.88
CA LYS A 153 -3.54 -7.83 17.04
C LYS A 153 -4.91 -8.40 16.66
N ARG A 154 -5.63 -7.77 15.71
CA ARG A 154 -6.96 -8.24 15.26
C ARG A 154 -6.92 -9.56 14.53
N LEU A 155 -5.81 -9.88 13.91
CA LEU A 155 -5.61 -11.13 13.18
C LEU A 155 -4.97 -12.22 14.07
N GLY A 156 -4.48 -11.87 15.25
CA GLY A 156 -3.73 -12.78 16.11
C GLY A 156 -2.35 -13.15 15.52
N ILE A 157 -1.78 -12.28 14.71
CA ILE A 157 -0.49 -12.51 14.06
C ILE A 157 0.65 -12.09 15.00
N PRO A 158 1.66 -12.94 15.19
CA PRO A 158 2.88 -12.59 15.93
C PRO A 158 3.59 -11.38 15.33
N GLU A 159 4.14 -10.48 16.15
CA GLU A 159 4.78 -9.24 15.71
C GLU A 159 6.03 -9.50 14.84
N ASP A 160 6.73 -10.58 15.08
CA ASP A 160 7.90 -10.99 14.30
C ASP A 160 7.57 -11.32 12.84
N LYS A 161 6.31 -11.69 12.55
CA LYS A 161 5.82 -11.90 11.18
C LYS A 161 5.38 -10.59 10.49
N VAL A 162 5.34 -9.45 11.19
CA VAL A 162 4.84 -8.17 10.67
C VAL A 162 5.94 -7.11 10.78
N PRO A 163 6.88 -7.07 9.84
CA PRO A 163 8.00 -6.14 9.87
C PRO A 163 7.56 -4.68 9.74
N VAL A 164 8.32 -3.79 10.36
CA VAL A 164 8.10 -2.34 10.35
C VAL A 164 9.41 -1.62 10.05
N ASN A 165 9.40 -0.71 9.07
CA ASN A 165 10.53 0.17 8.74
C ASN A 165 10.16 1.65 8.67
N LEU A 166 8.96 1.97 9.15
CA LEU A 166 8.39 3.32 9.15
C LEU A 166 9.28 4.37 9.84
N ASN A 167 10.03 3.97 10.86
CA ASN A 167 10.97 4.82 11.59
C ASN A 167 12.15 5.31 10.74
N HIS A 168 12.46 4.63 9.64
CA HIS A 168 13.54 5.01 8.72
C HIS A 168 13.04 5.84 7.54
N TYR A 169 11.86 5.53 7.01
CA TYR A 169 11.38 6.09 5.74
C TYR A 169 10.10 6.91 5.84
N GLY A 170 9.37 6.81 6.94
CA GLY A 170 8.02 7.35 7.02
C GLY A 170 7.05 6.61 6.09
N ASN A 171 5.92 7.23 5.80
CA ASN A 171 4.95 6.73 4.84
C ASN A 171 5.36 7.14 3.42
N THR A 172 5.98 6.23 2.68
CA THR A 172 6.38 6.42 1.28
C THR A 172 5.31 6.01 0.26
N SER A 173 4.03 6.06 0.66
CA SER A 173 2.87 5.76 -0.19
C SER A 173 3.00 4.40 -0.92
N ALA A 174 2.88 4.38 -2.25
CA ALA A 174 2.97 3.14 -3.03
C ALA A 174 4.34 2.44 -2.96
N ALA A 175 5.41 3.15 -2.65
CA ALA A 175 6.74 2.57 -2.54
C ALA A 175 6.92 1.69 -1.29
N SER A 176 6.14 1.91 -0.23
CA SER A 176 6.40 1.38 1.12
C SER A 176 6.49 -0.14 1.19
N ILE A 177 5.59 -0.87 0.50
CA ILE A 177 5.59 -2.33 0.49
C ILE A 177 6.81 -2.88 -0.26
N ALA A 178 7.18 -2.27 -1.39
CA ALA A 178 8.31 -2.72 -2.18
C ALA A 178 9.65 -2.48 -1.47
N ILE A 179 9.79 -1.33 -0.78
CA ILE A 179 10.96 -1.02 0.05
C ILE A 179 11.05 -2.01 1.21
N LEU A 180 9.95 -2.25 1.93
CA LEU A 180 9.91 -3.21 3.03
C LEU A 180 10.25 -4.62 2.56
N LEU A 181 9.72 -5.06 1.42
CA LEU A 181 10.02 -6.37 0.83
C LEU A 181 11.52 -6.55 0.55
N ASP A 182 12.18 -5.53 -0.01
CA ASP A 182 13.62 -5.58 -0.30
C ASP A 182 14.44 -5.68 1.00
N GLU A 183 14.11 -4.90 2.03
CA GLU A 183 14.80 -4.94 3.32
C GLU A 183 14.68 -6.29 3.99
N VAL A 184 13.45 -6.79 4.20
CA VAL A 184 13.25 -8.07 4.91
C VAL A 184 13.84 -9.25 4.13
N ARG A 185 13.93 -9.14 2.80
CA ARG A 185 14.65 -10.11 1.97
C ARG A 185 16.16 -10.06 2.22
N ARG A 186 16.75 -8.87 2.29
CA ARG A 186 18.18 -8.68 2.60
C ARG A 186 18.50 -9.17 4.01
N GLU A 187 17.61 -8.96 4.95
CA GLU A 187 17.70 -9.45 6.33
C GLU A 187 17.47 -10.97 6.45
N ARG A 188 17.11 -11.64 5.35
CA ARG A 188 16.82 -13.09 5.30
C ARG A 188 15.69 -13.51 6.23
N ARG A 189 14.71 -12.65 6.45
CA ARG A 189 13.54 -12.94 7.28
C ARG A 189 12.56 -13.94 6.65
N PHE A 190 12.75 -14.25 5.38
CA PHE A 190 12.06 -15.33 4.67
C PHE A 190 12.97 -15.92 3.58
N SER A 191 12.62 -17.09 3.09
CA SER A 191 13.40 -17.89 2.12
C SER A 191 12.63 -18.07 0.81
N PRO A 192 13.27 -18.49 -0.27
CA PRO A 192 12.57 -18.91 -1.46
C PRO A 192 11.50 -19.97 -1.14
N GLY A 193 10.27 -19.74 -1.57
CA GLY A 193 9.13 -20.62 -1.29
C GLY A 193 8.31 -20.21 -0.07
N SER A 194 8.73 -19.20 0.70
CA SER A 194 7.91 -18.64 1.77
C SER A 194 6.61 -18.06 1.25
N ARG A 195 5.56 -18.17 2.07
CA ARG A 195 4.24 -17.62 1.82
C ARG A 195 4.14 -16.21 2.36
N LEU A 196 3.87 -15.26 1.48
CA LEU A 196 3.80 -13.85 1.86
C LEU A 196 2.39 -13.30 1.63
N VAL A 197 1.98 -12.38 2.48
CA VAL A 197 0.79 -11.54 2.27
C VAL A 197 1.23 -10.09 2.23
N LEU A 198 0.93 -9.42 1.11
CA LEU A 198 1.11 -7.99 0.95
C LEU A 198 -0.25 -7.33 1.11
N ALA A 199 -0.36 -6.30 1.96
CA ALA A 199 -1.64 -5.60 2.13
C ALA A 199 -1.44 -4.09 2.31
N GLY A 200 -2.34 -3.32 1.70
CA GLY A 200 -2.31 -1.88 1.74
C GLY A 200 -3.69 -1.24 1.65
N PHE A 201 -3.74 0.02 2.00
CA PHE A 201 -4.91 0.89 1.91
C PHE A 201 -4.44 2.31 1.60
N GLY A 202 -5.33 3.16 1.13
CA GLY A 202 -5.00 4.56 0.81
C GLY A 202 -6.14 5.36 0.23
N GLY A 203 -5.76 6.51 -0.33
CA GLY A 203 -6.70 7.43 -0.96
C GLY A 203 -7.57 6.76 -2.02
N GLY A 204 -8.86 7.22 -2.03
CA GLY A 204 -9.89 6.68 -2.88
C GLY A 204 -11.26 6.58 -2.19
N LEU A 205 -11.48 5.99 -0.99
CA LEU A 205 -10.54 5.08 -0.35
C LEU A 205 -10.38 3.78 -1.13
N THR A 206 -9.19 3.23 -1.11
CA THR A 206 -8.86 1.95 -1.75
C THR A 206 -8.16 1.01 -0.77
N TRP A 207 -8.28 -0.28 -1.00
CA TRP A 207 -7.57 -1.32 -0.23
C TRP A 207 -7.29 -2.55 -1.09
N GLY A 208 -6.36 -3.34 -0.65
CA GLY A 208 -6.07 -4.62 -1.28
C GLY A 208 -5.13 -5.48 -0.47
N ALA A 209 -5.21 -6.77 -0.72
CA ALA A 209 -4.26 -7.76 -0.23
C ALA A 209 -3.91 -8.74 -1.35
N SER A 210 -2.67 -9.19 -1.36
CA SER A 210 -2.17 -10.21 -2.29
C SER A 210 -1.44 -11.29 -1.53
N TYR A 211 -1.69 -12.55 -1.88
CA TYR A 211 -0.96 -13.74 -1.42
C TYR A 211 -0.01 -14.19 -2.53
N ILE A 212 1.23 -14.47 -2.19
CA ILE A 212 2.28 -14.95 -3.11
C ILE A 212 3.11 -16.06 -2.46
#